data_cefdae101560c5dc2a3a064f8a84bfb5
#
_entry.id   cefdae101560c5dc2a3a064f8a84bfb5
#
_cell.length_a   1.000
_cell.length_b   1.000
_cell.length_c   1.000
_cell.angle_alpha   90.00
_cell.angle_beta   90.00
_cell.angle_gamma   90.00
#
_symmetry.space_group_name_H-M   'P 1'
#
loop_
_entity.id
_entity.type
_entity.pdbx_description
1 polymer ?
#
loop_
_entity_poly.entity_id
_entity_poly.type
_entity_poly.pdbx_seq_one_letter_code
_entity_poly.pdbx_strand_id
1 'polypeptide(L)'
;AAGVGGAITGRGADLLIIDDPHSEQDALSPNALESAYEWYTSGPRQRLQPGGKIVLVMTRWSQKDLTGMLIKNQSEVKADQWHVVEFPAIMDHGTKPKPVWPEYWKLDELEKVQATLPVGKWNAQWMQNPTAEEGAILKREWWRRYKHDDIPQIQHVIQSYDTAFLKKETADYSAITTW
;
A
#
# COMPACT_ATOMS: atom_id res chain seq x y z
N ALA A 1 8.45 -14.11 -22.02
CA ALA A 1 8.29 -12.91 -21.21
C ALA A 1 7.75 -11.77 -22.08
N ALA A 2 6.98 -10.87 -21.49
CA ALA A 2 6.48 -9.65 -22.13
C ALA A 2 6.45 -8.54 -21.06
N GLY A 3 6.68 -7.29 -21.48
CA GLY A 3 6.50 -6.14 -20.59
C GLY A 3 5.04 -5.83 -20.31
N VAL A 4 4.76 -4.97 -19.34
CA VAL A 4 3.42 -4.43 -19.07
C VAL A 4 2.90 -3.76 -20.35
N GLY A 5 1.65 -4.04 -20.74
CA GLY A 5 1.08 -3.62 -22.02
C GLY A 5 1.54 -4.44 -23.24
N GLY A 6 2.47 -5.38 -23.07
CA GLY A 6 2.92 -6.26 -24.18
C GLY A 6 1.85 -7.26 -24.60
N ALA A 7 1.92 -7.71 -25.86
CA ALA A 7 0.98 -8.67 -26.43
C ALA A 7 1.16 -10.07 -25.83
N ILE A 8 0.18 -10.51 -25.05
CA ILE A 8 0.08 -11.86 -24.46
C ILE A 8 -1.12 -12.63 -24.99
N THR A 9 -1.81 -12.08 -25.97
CA THR A 9 -3.01 -12.67 -26.58
C THR A 9 -2.71 -14.03 -27.19
N GLY A 10 -3.63 -14.98 -27.09
CA GLY A 10 -3.50 -16.31 -27.65
C GLY A 10 -2.62 -17.30 -26.88
N ARG A 11 -2.08 -16.91 -25.74
CA ARG A 11 -1.28 -17.78 -24.87
C ARG A 11 -2.02 -18.05 -23.57
N GLY A 12 -2.14 -19.32 -23.15
CA GLY A 12 -2.60 -19.71 -21.81
C GLY A 12 -1.42 -19.90 -20.86
N ALA A 13 -1.68 -19.87 -19.55
CA ALA A 13 -0.68 -20.09 -18.52
C ALA A 13 -1.23 -20.91 -17.36
N ASP A 14 -0.50 -21.91 -16.92
CA ASP A 14 -0.74 -22.63 -15.68
C ASP A 14 -0.09 -21.91 -14.49
N LEU A 15 0.98 -21.17 -14.76
CA LEU A 15 1.66 -20.29 -13.82
C LEU A 15 1.91 -18.94 -14.48
N LEU A 16 1.38 -17.89 -13.91
CA LEU A 16 1.62 -16.50 -14.27
C LEU A 16 2.53 -15.87 -13.25
N ILE A 17 3.68 -15.37 -13.67
CA ILE A 17 4.60 -14.62 -12.84
C ILE A 17 4.62 -13.18 -13.36
N ILE A 18 4.34 -12.25 -12.46
CA ILE A 18 4.41 -10.80 -12.71
C ILE A 18 5.51 -10.26 -11.80
N ASP A 19 6.50 -9.64 -12.40
CA ASP A 19 7.69 -9.12 -11.73
C ASP A 19 7.81 -7.62 -11.99
N ASP A 20 7.82 -6.84 -10.90
CA ASP A 20 7.91 -5.38 -10.87
C ASP A 20 7.08 -4.67 -11.98
N PRO A 21 5.74 -4.76 -11.94
CA PRO A 21 4.86 -4.20 -12.98
C PRO A 21 4.84 -2.67 -13.01
N HIS A 22 5.40 -2.00 -12.01
CA HIS A 22 5.46 -0.55 -11.89
C HIS A 22 6.90 -0.05 -11.85
N SER A 23 7.15 1.07 -12.52
CA SER A 23 8.36 1.86 -12.35
C SER A 23 8.15 2.97 -11.30
N GLU A 24 9.25 3.62 -10.89
CA GLU A 24 9.18 4.81 -10.03
C GLU A 24 8.33 5.94 -10.67
N GLN A 25 8.38 6.08 -11.99
CA GLN A 25 7.61 7.09 -12.71
C GLN A 25 6.12 6.78 -12.69
N ASP A 26 5.74 5.49 -12.84
CA ASP A 26 4.34 5.07 -12.76
C ASP A 26 3.73 5.37 -11.40
N ALA A 27 4.53 5.26 -10.34
CA ALA A 27 4.10 5.55 -8.97
C ALA A 27 3.66 7.01 -8.74
N LEU A 28 4.14 7.92 -9.58
CA LEU A 28 3.78 9.35 -9.55
C LEU A 28 2.51 9.68 -10.34
N SER A 29 1.97 8.71 -11.08
CA SER A 29 0.83 8.89 -11.97
C SER A 29 -0.35 8.00 -11.54
N PRO A 30 -1.42 8.56 -10.97
CA PRO A 30 -2.63 7.80 -10.66
C PRO A 30 -3.18 7.02 -11.85
N ASN A 31 -3.12 7.61 -13.06
CA ASN A 31 -3.57 6.97 -14.29
C ASN A 31 -2.69 5.77 -14.66
N ALA A 32 -1.37 5.83 -14.44
CA ALA A 32 -0.49 4.70 -14.73
C ALA A 32 -0.75 3.53 -13.76
N LEU A 33 -1.00 3.83 -12.48
CA LEU A 33 -1.37 2.81 -11.50
C LEU A 33 -2.70 2.12 -11.85
N GLU A 34 -3.70 2.89 -12.26
CA GLU A 34 -4.99 2.38 -12.71
C GLU A 34 -4.85 1.56 -13.99
N SER A 35 -4.10 2.03 -14.97
CA SER A 35 -3.83 1.32 -16.23
C SER A 35 -3.13 -0.02 -16.00
N ALA A 36 -2.25 -0.13 -15.01
CA ALA A 36 -1.62 -1.41 -14.67
C ALA A 36 -2.63 -2.41 -14.09
N TYR A 37 -3.58 -1.95 -13.29
CA TYR A 37 -4.66 -2.80 -12.79
C TYR A 37 -5.62 -3.23 -13.92
N GLU A 38 -5.99 -2.32 -14.81
CA GLU A 38 -6.80 -2.64 -15.99
C GLU A 38 -6.09 -3.65 -16.90
N TRP A 39 -4.79 -3.43 -17.17
CA TRP A 39 -3.97 -4.38 -17.93
C TRP A 39 -3.97 -5.76 -17.28
N TYR A 40 -3.77 -5.84 -15.96
CA TYR A 40 -3.79 -7.12 -15.24
C TYR A 40 -5.13 -7.83 -15.41
N THR A 41 -6.22 -7.15 -15.17
CA THR A 41 -7.56 -7.74 -15.17
C THR A 41 -8.04 -8.13 -16.57
N SER A 42 -7.75 -7.32 -17.58
CA SER A 42 -8.19 -7.54 -18.97
C SER A 42 -7.27 -8.48 -19.76
N GLY A 43 -6.00 -8.56 -19.41
CA GLY A 43 -4.98 -9.32 -20.10
C GLY A 43 -4.48 -10.55 -19.35
N PRO A 44 -3.45 -10.42 -18.50
CA PRO A 44 -2.77 -11.54 -17.86
C PRO A 44 -3.69 -12.45 -17.06
N ARG A 45 -4.60 -11.91 -16.26
CA ARG A 45 -5.54 -12.70 -15.44
C ARG A 45 -6.43 -13.59 -16.31
N GLN A 46 -6.82 -13.12 -17.50
CA GLN A 46 -7.66 -13.87 -18.44
C GLN A 46 -6.91 -14.97 -19.18
N ARG A 47 -5.59 -15.05 -19.03
CA ARG A 47 -4.76 -16.11 -19.64
C ARG A 47 -4.55 -17.28 -18.71
N LEU A 48 -4.91 -17.17 -17.45
CA LEU A 48 -4.75 -18.24 -16.49
C LEU A 48 -5.70 -19.41 -16.81
N GLN A 49 -5.12 -20.60 -16.92
CA GLN A 49 -5.88 -21.83 -17.13
C GLN A 49 -6.63 -22.22 -15.84
N PRO A 50 -7.69 -23.06 -15.91
CA PRO A 50 -8.36 -23.57 -14.74
C PRO A 50 -7.37 -24.25 -13.76
N GLY A 51 -7.36 -23.81 -12.49
CA GLY A 51 -6.42 -24.32 -11.48
C GLY A 51 -5.02 -23.71 -11.53
N GLY A 52 -4.75 -22.82 -12.49
CA GLY A 52 -3.48 -22.09 -12.59
C GLY A 52 -3.22 -21.20 -11.40
N LYS A 53 -1.97 -20.78 -11.23
CA LYS A 53 -1.48 -19.95 -10.11
C LYS A 53 -0.90 -18.64 -10.60
N ILE A 54 -0.97 -17.64 -9.74
CA ILE A 54 -0.36 -16.32 -9.99
C ILE A 54 0.64 -16.04 -8.88
N VAL A 55 1.82 -15.56 -9.25
CA VAL A 55 2.82 -15.00 -8.36
C VAL A 55 3.07 -13.57 -8.79
N LEU A 56 2.85 -12.63 -7.89
CA LEU A 56 3.18 -11.22 -8.08
C LEU A 56 4.30 -10.86 -7.13
N VAL A 57 5.41 -10.41 -7.69
CA VAL A 57 6.58 -9.90 -6.95
C VAL A 57 6.75 -8.44 -7.33
N MET A 58 6.79 -7.55 -6.36
CA MET A 58 7.02 -6.13 -6.63
C MET A 58 7.42 -5.35 -5.39
N THR A 59 8.11 -4.26 -5.59
CA THR A 59 8.26 -3.20 -4.61
C THR A 59 6.92 -2.45 -4.46
N ARG A 60 6.56 -2.12 -3.22
CA ARG A 60 5.38 -1.29 -2.97
C ARG A 60 5.69 0.17 -3.26
N TRP A 61 4.77 0.86 -3.90
CA TRP A 61 4.90 2.26 -4.28
C TRP A 61 3.80 3.13 -3.70
N SER A 62 2.58 2.63 -3.70
CA SER A 62 1.37 3.35 -3.30
C SER A 62 0.32 2.38 -2.77
N GLN A 63 -0.65 2.88 -2.04
CA GLN A 63 -1.86 2.10 -1.71
C GLN A 63 -2.68 1.75 -2.96
N LYS A 64 -2.49 2.49 -4.05
CA LYS A 64 -3.17 2.28 -5.34
C LYS A 64 -2.33 1.52 -6.36
N ASP A 65 -1.15 1.01 -5.98
CA ASP A 65 -0.37 0.13 -6.84
C ASP A 65 -1.11 -1.20 -7.09
N LEU A 66 -0.62 -2.01 -8.03
CA LEU A 66 -1.29 -3.26 -8.39
C LEU A 66 -1.56 -4.15 -7.19
N THR A 67 -0.58 -4.34 -6.30
CA THR A 67 -0.77 -5.12 -5.06
C THR A 67 -1.85 -4.51 -4.17
N GLY A 68 -1.85 -3.19 -3.96
CA GLY A 68 -2.85 -2.51 -3.15
C GLY A 68 -4.27 -2.69 -3.68
N MET A 69 -4.44 -2.59 -5.00
CA MET A 69 -5.74 -2.81 -5.64
C MET A 69 -6.21 -4.26 -5.52
N LEU A 70 -5.30 -5.24 -5.67
CA LEU A 70 -5.62 -6.66 -5.54
C LEU A 70 -6.00 -7.02 -4.10
N ILE A 71 -5.25 -6.53 -3.10
CA ILE A 71 -5.56 -6.74 -1.69
C ILE A 71 -6.91 -6.10 -1.31
N LYS A 72 -7.17 -4.90 -1.81
CA LYS A 72 -8.46 -4.24 -1.59
C LYS A 72 -9.62 -5.07 -2.14
N ASN A 73 -9.46 -5.59 -3.35
CA ASN A 73 -10.52 -6.34 -4.02
C ASN A 73 -10.77 -7.73 -3.44
N GLN A 74 -9.81 -8.34 -2.74
CA GLN A 74 -10.04 -9.64 -2.09
C GLN A 74 -11.05 -9.58 -0.93
N SER A 75 -11.48 -8.40 -0.50
CA SER A 75 -12.63 -8.26 0.40
C SER A 75 -13.92 -8.83 -0.19
N GLU A 76 -14.04 -8.88 -1.52
CA GLU A 76 -15.10 -9.58 -2.22
C GLU A 76 -14.83 -11.09 -2.19
N VAL A 77 -15.75 -11.84 -1.58
CA VAL A 77 -15.61 -13.30 -1.34
C VAL A 77 -15.34 -14.12 -2.62
N LYS A 78 -15.82 -13.63 -3.77
CA LYS A 78 -15.65 -14.31 -5.07
C LYS A 78 -14.41 -13.83 -5.84
N ALA A 79 -13.69 -12.83 -5.35
CA ALA A 79 -12.46 -12.38 -5.96
C ALA A 79 -11.31 -13.35 -5.69
N ASP A 80 -10.22 -13.22 -6.46
CA ASP A 80 -9.00 -13.97 -6.20
C ASP A 80 -8.51 -13.69 -4.78
N GLN A 81 -8.22 -14.73 -4.03
CA GLN A 81 -7.70 -14.62 -2.67
C GLN A 81 -6.17 -14.75 -2.70
N TRP A 82 -5.50 -13.76 -2.12
CA TRP A 82 -4.04 -13.63 -2.15
C TRP A 82 -3.42 -14.02 -0.81
N HIS A 83 -2.38 -14.83 -0.88
CA HIS A 83 -1.47 -15.02 0.25
C HIS A 83 -0.36 -13.96 0.13
N VAL A 84 -0.35 -13.02 1.05
CA VAL A 84 0.59 -11.90 1.04
C VAL A 84 1.80 -12.26 1.89
N VAL A 85 3.01 -12.10 1.32
CA VAL A 85 4.28 -12.24 2.02
C VAL A 85 5.02 -10.91 1.91
N GLU A 86 5.38 -10.33 3.04
CA GLU A 86 6.03 -9.02 3.11
C GLU A 86 7.42 -9.15 3.72
N PHE A 87 8.38 -8.45 3.13
CA PHE A 87 9.76 -8.37 3.61
C PHE A 87 10.13 -6.91 3.87
N PRO A 88 9.66 -6.31 4.99
CA PRO A 88 10.08 -4.96 5.35
C PRO A 88 11.57 -4.94 5.67
N ALA A 89 12.28 -3.88 5.28
CA ALA A 89 13.73 -3.77 5.49
C ALA A 89 14.13 -3.89 6.97
N ILE A 90 13.28 -3.38 7.85
CA ILE A 90 13.47 -3.48 9.30
C ILE A 90 12.24 -4.16 9.91
N MET A 91 12.46 -5.25 10.63
CA MET A 91 11.42 -5.96 11.37
C MET A 91 11.54 -5.64 12.86
N ASP A 92 10.42 -5.28 13.46
CA ASP A 92 10.32 -5.12 14.91
C ASP A 92 9.63 -6.36 15.49
N HIS A 93 10.39 -7.15 16.22
CA HIS A 93 9.91 -8.33 16.93
C HIS A 93 9.61 -8.05 18.42
N GLY A 94 9.34 -6.78 18.77
CA GLY A 94 8.94 -6.37 20.12
C GLY A 94 10.08 -6.17 21.12
N THR A 95 11.33 -6.40 20.74
CA THR A 95 12.50 -6.20 21.62
C THR A 95 13.52 -5.22 21.06
N LYS A 96 13.91 -5.37 19.81
CA LYS A 96 14.82 -4.45 19.09
C LYS A 96 14.59 -4.58 17.59
N PRO A 97 14.58 -3.47 16.84
CA PRO A 97 14.51 -3.49 15.39
C PRO A 97 15.69 -4.25 14.81
N LYS A 98 15.45 -5.12 13.83
CA LYS A 98 16.47 -5.89 13.11
C LYS A 98 16.26 -5.79 11.62
N PRO A 99 17.33 -5.66 10.82
CA PRO A 99 17.23 -5.80 9.37
C PRO A 99 16.62 -7.15 9.00
N VAL A 100 15.82 -7.20 7.94
CA VAL A 100 15.26 -8.46 7.40
C VAL A 100 16.37 -9.38 6.88
N TRP A 101 17.46 -8.78 6.39
CA TRP A 101 18.63 -9.49 5.89
C TRP A 101 19.94 -8.93 6.51
N PRO A 102 20.25 -9.31 7.77
CA PRO A 102 21.34 -8.71 8.55
C PRO A 102 22.75 -9.05 8.03
N GLU A 103 22.88 -10.07 7.18
CA GLU A 103 24.14 -10.42 6.53
C GLU A 103 24.49 -9.41 5.43
N TYR A 104 23.49 -8.82 4.79
CA TYR A 104 23.65 -7.88 3.69
C TYR A 104 23.51 -6.43 4.15
N TRP A 105 22.44 -6.10 4.89
CA TRP A 105 22.18 -4.75 5.39
C TRP A 105 22.45 -4.65 6.90
N LYS A 106 23.23 -3.63 7.30
CA LYS A 106 23.35 -3.29 8.73
C LYS A 106 22.31 -2.23 9.10
N LEU A 107 21.91 -2.21 10.36
CA LEU A 107 20.86 -1.31 10.82
C LEU A 107 21.24 0.17 10.60
N ASP A 108 22.48 0.55 10.90
CA ASP A 108 22.99 1.91 10.72
C ASP A 108 23.01 2.35 9.24
N GLU A 109 23.21 1.42 8.32
CA GLU A 109 23.13 1.68 6.88
C GLU A 109 21.67 1.94 6.46
N LEU A 110 20.73 1.15 6.95
CA LEU A 110 19.30 1.35 6.70
C LEU A 110 18.79 2.67 7.29
N GLU A 111 19.26 3.04 8.49
CA GLU A 111 18.94 4.33 9.12
C GLU A 111 19.46 5.52 8.29
N LYS A 112 20.63 5.40 7.68
CA LYS A 112 21.15 6.42 6.74
C LYS A 112 20.28 6.54 5.49
N VAL A 113 19.86 5.42 4.91
CA VAL A 113 18.93 5.41 3.76
C VAL A 113 17.62 6.06 4.16
N GLN A 114 17.06 5.69 5.31
CA GLN A 114 15.83 6.27 5.84
C GLN A 114 15.92 7.79 6.00
N ALA A 115 17.04 8.29 6.50
CA ALA A 115 17.27 9.73 6.69
C ALA A 115 17.36 10.52 5.37
N THR A 116 17.66 9.86 4.25
CA THR A 116 17.75 10.50 2.92
C THR A 116 16.44 10.49 2.14
N LEU A 117 15.48 9.67 2.55
CA LEU A 117 14.22 9.48 1.83
C LEU A 117 13.05 10.24 2.48
N PRO A 118 12.12 10.77 1.71
CA PRO A 118 10.83 11.17 2.24
C PRO A 118 10.14 10.00 2.97
N VAL A 119 9.49 10.27 4.10
CA VAL A 119 8.86 9.25 4.96
C VAL A 119 7.91 8.34 4.18
N GLY A 120 7.10 8.91 3.27
CA GLY A 120 6.18 8.14 2.44
C GLY A 120 6.91 7.14 1.53
N LYS A 121 8.03 7.55 0.90
CA LYS A 121 8.85 6.66 0.06
C LYS A 121 9.52 5.56 0.88
N TRP A 122 10.07 5.90 2.04
CA TRP A 122 10.62 4.92 2.96
C TRP A 122 9.57 3.88 3.37
N ASN A 123 8.41 4.33 3.82
CA ASN A 123 7.33 3.44 4.24
C ASN A 123 6.86 2.52 3.11
N ALA A 124 6.70 3.05 1.90
CA ALA A 124 6.25 2.25 0.77
C ALA A 124 7.32 1.24 0.32
N GLN A 125 8.49 1.72 -0.09
CA GLN A 125 9.49 0.91 -0.80
C GLN A 125 10.29 0.01 0.14
N TRP A 126 10.66 0.51 1.32
CA TRP A 126 11.52 -0.22 2.26
C TRP A 126 10.73 -0.95 3.33
N MET A 127 9.66 -0.35 3.82
CA MET A 127 8.82 -0.99 4.85
C MET A 127 7.62 -1.75 4.28
N GLN A 128 7.44 -1.78 2.95
CA GLN A 128 6.34 -2.44 2.23
C GLN A 128 4.94 -1.99 2.70
N ASN A 129 4.86 -0.85 3.36
CA ASN A 129 3.65 -0.29 3.94
C ASN A 129 3.38 1.13 3.40
N PRO A 130 2.87 1.27 2.17
CA PRO A 130 2.56 2.58 1.62
C PRO A 130 1.47 3.26 2.43
N THR A 131 1.76 4.46 2.89
CA THR A 131 0.81 5.34 3.57
C THR A 131 0.12 6.24 2.56
N ALA A 132 -1.12 6.66 2.83
CA ALA A 132 -1.78 7.66 2.00
C ALA A 132 -0.95 8.95 2.01
N GLU A 133 -0.81 9.60 0.85
CA GLU A 133 -0.08 10.87 0.74
C GLU A 133 -0.66 11.94 1.67
N GLU A 134 -1.97 11.94 1.84
CA GLU A 134 -2.70 12.82 2.76
C GLU A 134 -2.41 12.53 4.24
N GLY A 135 -2.08 11.29 4.59
CA GLY A 135 -1.69 10.92 5.98
C GLY A 135 -0.33 11.46 6.43
N ALA A 136 0.49 11.99 5.49
CA ALA A 136 1.77 12.60 5.82
C ALA A 136 1.66 14.05 6.32
N ILE A 137 0.51 14.70 6.13
CA ILE A 137 0.29 16.10 6.56
C ILE A 137 0.22 16.17 8.09
N LEU A 138 -0.41 15.18 8.73
CA LEU A 138 -0.52 15.11 10.18
C LEU A 138 0.43 14.04 10.73
N LYS A 139 1.57 14.44 11.26
CA LYS A 139 2.54 13.50 11.82
C LYS A 139 2.03 12.90 13.12
N ARG A 140 2.19 11.58 13.29
CA ARG A 140 1.77 10.84 14.49
C ARG A 140 2.38 11.41 15.78
N GLU A 141 3.59 11.92 15.72
CA GLU A 141 4.31 12.54 16.83
C GLU A 141 3.68 13.86 17.34
N TRP A 142 2.83 14.50 16.51
CA TRP A 142 2.11 15.71 16.90
C TRP A 142 0.90 15.43 17.81
N TRP A 143 0.45 14.16 17.82
CA TRP A 143 -0.71 13.77 18.63
C TRP A 143 -0.27 13.51 20.05
N ARG A 144 -0.74 14.34 20.97
CA ARG A 144 -0.63 14.08 22.41
C ARG A 144 -1.73 13.12 22.82
N ARG A 145 -1.34 12.09 23.54
CA ARG A 145 -2.28 11.11 24.09
C ARG A 145 -2.36 11.30 25.61
N TYR A 146 -3.54 11.17 26.18
CA TYR A 146 -3.79 11.15 27.60
C TYR A 146 -4.45 9.83 28.00
N LYS A 147 -4.32 9.46 29.25
CA LYS A 147 -5.06 8.33 29.80
C LYS A 147 -6.45 8.83 30.22
N HIS A 148 -7.41 7.90 30.30
CA HIS A 148 -8.79 8.24 30.63
C HIS A 148 -8.90 9.00 31.98
N ASP A 149 -8.04 8.67 32.93
CA ASP A 149 -8.00 9.27 34.28
C ASP A 149 -7.32 10.66 34.30
N ASP A 150 -6.66 11.06 33.23
CA ASP A 150 -5.94 12.33 33.11
C ASP A 150 -6.73 13.37 32.25
N ILE A 151 -8.04 13.15 32.03
CA ILE A 151 -8.87 14.08 31.28
C ILE A 151 -9.01 15.37 32.05
N PRO A 152 -8.56 16.53 31.51
CA PRO A 152 -8.74 17.82 32.17
C PRO A 152 -10.21 18.15 32.29
N GLN A 153 -10.55 19.00 33.26
CA GLN A 153 -11.92 19.46 33.41
C GLN A 153 -12.37 20.23 32.17
N ILE A 154 -13.32 19.67 31.44
CA ILE A 154 -13.80 20.20 30.16
C ILE A 154 -14.69 21.42 30.44
N GLN A 155 -14.33 22.58 29.94
CA GLN A 155 -15.14 23.80 30.03
C GLN A 155 -16.07 23.98 28.82
N HIS A 156 -15.61 23.60 27.63
CA HIS A 156 -16.36 23.71 26.39
C HIS A 156 -16.10 22.49 25.51
N VAL A 157 -17.09 22.07 24.75
CA VAL A 157 -16.98 21.02 23.75
C VAL A 157 -17.33 21.61 22.38
N ILE A 158 -16.42 21.51 21.44
CA ILE A 158 -16.63 21.96 20.06
C ILE A 158 -16.63 20.73 19.16
N GLN A 159 -17.62 20.59 18.33
CA GLN A 159 -17.66 19.56 17.29
C GLN A 159 -17.55 20.20 15.91
N SER A 160 -16.63 19.69 15.11
CA SER A 160 -16.48 20.06 13.71
C SER A 160 -16.94 18.91 12.83
N TYR A 161 -17.77 19.22 11.85
CA TYR A 161 -18.33 18.25 10.90
C TYR A 161 -17.80 18.56 9.51
N ASP A 162 -17.14 17.59 8.91
CA ASP A 162 -16.79 17.59 7.49
C ASP A 162 -17.64 16.51 6.82
N THR A 163 -18.66 16.92 6.06
CA THR A 163 -19.65 16.00 5.51
C THR A 163 -19.52 15.91 4.00
N ALA A 164 -19.47 14.67 3.48
CA ALA A 164 -19.50 14.42 2.04
C ALA A 164 -20.85 14.88 1.44
N PHE A 165 -20.80 15.69 0.39
CA PHE A 165 -21.97 16.25 -0.28
C PHE A 165 -22.73 15.26 -1.17
N LEU A 166 -22.11 14.16 -1.61
CA LEU A 166 -22.70 13.24 -2.58
C LEU A 166 -22.58 11.79 -2.11
N LYS A 167 -23.68 11.03 -2.23
CA LYS A 167 -23.71 9.57 -2.08
C LYS A 167 -23.19 8.90 -3.36
N LYS A 168 -21.93 9.06 -3.69
CA LYS A 168 -21.27 8.31 -4.78
C LYS A 168 -20.15 7.48 -4.19
N GLU A 169 -19.81 6.35 -4.82
CA GLU A 169 -18.69 5.49 -4.41
C GLU A 169 -17.33 6.21 -4.41
N THR A 170 -17.24 7.35 -5.12
CA THR A 170 -16.07 8.23 -5.18
C THR A 170 -16.15 9.43 -4.24
N ALA A 171 -17.19 9.53 -3.37
CA ALA A 171 -17.32 10.64 -2.44
C ALA A 171 -16.35 10.45 -1.25
N ASP A 172 -15.84 11.58 -0.76
CA ASP A 172 -15.02 11.61 0.45
C ASP A 172 -15.80 11.12 1.68
N TYR A 173 -15.06 10.66 2.69
CA TYR A 173 -15.66 10.25 3.96
C TYR A 173 -16.20 11.47 4.72
N SER A 174 -17.32 11.27 5.43
CA SER A 174 -17.72 12.25 6.44
C SER A 174 -16.89 12.04 7.70
N ALA A 175 -16.30 13.11 8.21
CA ALA A 175 -15.51 13.11 9.43
C ALA A 175 -16.13 14.02 10.49
N ILE A 176 -16.07 13.58 11.75
CA ILE A 176 -16.50 14.38 12.90
C ILE A 176 -15.34 14.41 13.89
N THR A 177 -14.93 15.60 14.28
CA THR A 177 -13.93 15.80 15.32
C THR A 177 -14.54 16.53 16.50
N THR A 178 -14.18 16.11 17.71
CA THR A 178 -14.65 16.71 18.95
C THR A 178 -13.45 17.23 19.74
N TRP A 179 -13.51 18.47 20.17
CA TRP A 179 -12.43 19.19 20.84
C TRP A 179 -12.85 19.61 22.23
#